data_dcf966d63b6e1e72c0e7aaa88d677d66
#
_entry.id   dcf966d63b6e1e72c0e7aaa88d677d66
#
_cell.length_a   1.000
_cell.length_b   1.000
_cell.length_c   1.000
_cell.angle_alpha   90.00
_cell.angle_beta   90.00
_cell.angle_gamma   90.00
#
_symmetry.space_group_name_H-M   'P 1'
#
loop_
_entity.id
_entity.type
_entity.pdbx_description
1 polymer ?
#
loop_
_entity_poly.entity_id
_entity_poly.type
_entity_poly.pdbx_seq_one_letter_code
_entity_poly.pdbx_strand_id
1 'polypeptide(L)'
;MKQVASHFGGTRNALAISWPKRIKTPKKFRSQFHHVVDIFPTLLEAANIDLPERVNGILQRPIHGKSMLYSFDSADAPSTRESQYFEILGNRAMYHDGWIASCFHGRLPWIRFAGYEFDGEEERWELYNINEDFSQSNDLADLYPEKLVSLIKKFDQEAKKYEVYPLRDAGSRRGGDYSVPHSLDGYDRVAYNDKHFRMPEFSVLNLKNVSYNVLAKIELRETENSGVIACQGGAMAG
;
A
#
# COMPACT_ATOMS: atom_id res chain seq x y z
N MET A 1 -15.42 -10.94 8.02
CA MET A 1 -14.67 -9.87 7.34
C MET A 1 -13.48 -10.49 6.62
N LYS A 2 -13.46 -10.49 5.29
CA LYS A 2 -12.36 -11.08 4.51
C LYS A 2 -11.25 -10.03 4.37
N GLN A 3 -10.39 -9.89 5.36
CA GLN A 3 -9.31 -8.88 5.38
C GLN A 3 -8.22 -9.08 4.31
N VAL A 4 -8.25 -10.18 3.58
CA VAL A 4 -7.29 -10.52 2.53
C VAL A 4 -7.91 -10.58 1.14
N ALA A 5 -9.20 -10.28 0.98
CA ALA A 5 -9.83 -10.21 -0.33
C ALA A 5 -9.90 -8.77 -0.82
N SER A 6 -9.75 -8.58 -2.13
CA SER A 6 -9.86 -7.27 -2.79
C SER A 6 -11.31 -6.86 -3.10
N HIS A 7 -12.28 -7.70 -2.78
CA HIS A 7 -13.71 -7.37 -2.79
C HIS A 7 -14.06 -6.32 -1.73
N PHE A 8 -15.21 -5.70 -1.82
CA PHE A 8 -15.66 -4.65 -0.89
C PHE A 8 -15.61 -5.04 0.58
N GLY A 9 -15.86 -6.30 0.92
CA GLY A 9 -15.69 -6.79 2.29
C GLY A 9 -14.27 -6.65 2.85
N GLY A 10 -13.27 -6.51 1.99
CA GLY A 10 -11.86 -6.26 2.35
C GLY A 10 -11.41 -4.82 2.11
N THR A 11 -11.91 -4.18 1.06
CA THR A 11 -11.40 -2.86 0.63
C THR A 11 -12.25 -1.69 1.11
N ARG A 12 -13.55 -1.87 1.35
CA ARG A 12 -14.43 -0.80 1.80
C ARG A 12 -14.40 -0.64 3.32
N ASN A 13 -13.87 0.47 3.77
CA ASN A 13 -13.80 0.84 5.19
C ASN A 13 -14.51 2.17 5.43
N ALA A 14 -15.15 2.30 6.60
CA ALA A 14 -15.75 3.56 7.00
C ALA A 14 -14.68 4.58 7.40
N LEU A 15 -14.90 5.84 7.05
CA LEU A 15 -14.11 6.98 7.49
C LEU A 15 -15.03 7.98 8.18
N ALA A 16 -14.71 8.36 9.41
CA ALA A 16 -15.41 9.42 10.15
C ALA A 16 -14.50 10.66 10.28
N ILE A 17 -15.03 11.81 9.87
CA ILE A 17 -14.31 13.09 9.94
C ILE A 17 -15.17 14.08 10.72
N SER A 18 -14.55 14.78 11.67
CA SER A 18 -15.18 15.84 12.44
C SER A 18 -14.43 17.17 12.24
N TRP A 19 -15.13 18.13 11.62
CA TRP A 19 -14.63 19.50 11.47
C TRP A 19 -15.82 20.49 11.52
N PRO A 20 -16.35 20.78 12.72
CA PRO A 20 -17.59 21.56 12.88
C PRO A 20 -17.54 22.97 12.27
N LYS A 21 -16.33 23.58 12.18
CA LYS A 21 -16.17 24.90 11.57
C LYS A 21 -16.44 24.88 10.07
N ARG A 22 -16.17 23.78 9.36
CA ARG A 22 -16.31 23.66 7.90
C ARG A 22 -17.47 22.78 7.47
N ILE A 23 -17.60 21.58 8.05
CA ILE A 23 -18.65 20.62 7.66
C ILE A 23 -19.98 21.07 8.22
N LYS A 24 -20.85 21.65 7.39
CA LYS A 24 -22.15 22.19 7.78
C LYS A 24 -23.28 21.16 7.75
N THR A 25 -23.06 20.00 7.13
CA THR A 25 -24.03 18.90 7.05
C THR A 25 -23.46 17.63 7.71
N PRO A 26 -23.21 17.63 9.04
CA PRO A 26 -22.42 16.57 9.69
C PRO A 26 -23.14 15.22 9.72
N LYS A 27 -24.48 15.19 9.60
CA LYS A 27 -25.28 13.95 9.63
C LYS A 27 -25.50 13.33 8.24
N LYS A 28 -25.03 13.97 7.16
CA LYS A 28 -25.21 13.45 5.81
C LYS A 28 -24.04 12.58 5.44
N PHE A 29 -24.31 11.33 5.06
CA PHE A 29 -23.28 10.44 4.53
C PHE A 29 -22.73 10.97 3.21
N ARG A 30 -21.44 10.72 2.97
CA ARG A 30 -20.73 10.97 1.72
C ARG A 30 -20.47 9.63 1.07
N SER A 31 -20.96 9.43 -0.15
CA SER A 31 -20.83 8.18 -0.90
C SER A 31 -19.79 8.24 -2.02
N GLN A 32 -19.09 9.36 -2.16
CA GLN A 32 -18.00 9.49 -3.12
C GLN A 32 -16.94 8.42 -2.88
N PHE A 33 -16.39 7.91 -3.97
CA PHE A 33 -15.30 6.96 -3.88
C PHE A 33 -14.00 7.67 -3.46
N HIS A 34 -13.41 7.21 -2.37
CA HIS A 34 -12.13 7.68 -1.84
C HIS A 34 -11.23 6.50 -1.50
N HIS A 35 -9.94 6.76 -1.38
CA HIS A 35 -8.95 5.79 -0.95
C HIS A 35 -8.13 6.35 0.22
N VAL A 36 -7.52 5.48 1.02
CA VAL A 36 -6.72 5.89 2.19
C VAL A 36 -5.59 6.87 1.83
N VAL A 37 -5.03 6.78 0.62
CA VAL A 37 -4.01 7.72 0.13
C VAL A 37 -4.51 9.16 -0.02
N ASP A 38 -5.84 9.38 -0.01
CA ASP A 38 -6.46 10.69 -0.14
C ASP A 38 -6.47 11.47 1.18
N ILE A 39 -6.23 10.80 2.31
CA ILE A 39 -6.21 11.43 3.64
C ILE A 39 -5.07 12.47 3.71
N PHE A 40 -3.87 12.09 3.29
CA PHE A 40 -2.71 12.96 3.41
C PHE A 40 -2.83 14.28 2.62
N PRO A 41 -3.13 14.28 1.30
CA PRO A 41 -3.35 15.53 0.58
C PRO A 41 -4.55 16.33 1.11
N THR A 42 -5.57 15.67 1.69
CA THR A 42 -6.67 16.37 2.35
C THR A 42 -6.20 17.16 3.57
N LEU A 43 -5.32 16.58 4.38
CA LEU A 43 -4.76 17.25 5.55
C LEU A 43 -3.86 18.42 5.15
N LEU A 44 -3.04 18.27 4.11
CA LEU A 44 -2.20 19.35 3.59
C LEU A 44 -3.03 20.53 3.11
N GLU A 45 -4.05 20.27 2.27
CA GLU A 45 -4.95 21.30 1.78
C GLU A 45 -5.75 21.94 2.92
N ALA A 46 -6.24 21.14 3.89
CA ALA A 46 -6.95 21.65 5.05
C ALA A 46 -6.10 22.58 5.93
N ALA A 47 -4.80 22.30 6.01
CA ALA A 47 -3.83 23.10 6.75
C ALA A 47 -3.20 24.23 5.92
N ASN A 48 -3.51 24.33 4.63
CA ASN A 48 -2.88 25.23 3.67
C ASN A 48 -1.34 25.09 3.67
N ILE A 49 -0.87 23.83 3.62
CA ILE A 49 0.54 23.48 3.59
C ILE A 49 0.89 22.93 2.23
N ASP A 50 1.85 23.58 1.56
CA ASP A 50 2.44 23.07 0.33
C ASP A 50 3.42 21.93 0.61
N LEU A 51 3.36 20.89 -0.24
CA LEU A 51 4.31 19.80 -0.12
C LEU A 51 5.68 20.26 -0.66
N PRO A 52 6.75 20.12 0.12
CA PRO A 52 8.07 20.43 -0.37
C PRO A 52 8.51 19.42 -1.44
N GLU A 53 9.04 19.89 -2.55
CA GLU A 53 9.63 19.03 -3.59
C GLU A 53 10.81 18.22 -3.05
N ARG A 54 11.56 18.79 -2.11
CA ARG A 54 12.73 18.17 -1.49
C ARG A 54 12.69 18.30 0.02
N VAL A 55 13.05 17.19 0.70
CA VAL A 55 13.25 17.17 2.16
C VAL A 55 14.69 16.76 2.43
N ASN A 56 15.45 17.58 3.14
CA ASN A 56 16.89 17.36 3.40
C ASN A 56 17.71 17.09 2.11
N GLY A 57 17.37 17.75 1.02
CA GLY A 57 18.03 17.57 -0.29
C GLY A 57 17.54 16.36 -1.11
N ILE A 58 16.67 15.54 -0.55
CA ILE A 58 16.14 14.33 -1.21
C ILE A 58 14.82 14.68 -1.92
N LEU A 59 14.77 14.43 -3.23
CA LEU A 59 13.56 14.58 -4.03
C LEU A 59 12.47 13.65 -3.49
N GLN A 60 11.29 14.21 -3.23
CA GLN A 60 10.16 13.44 -2.71
C GLN A 60 9.41 12.75 -3.85
N ARG A 61 8.86 11.56 -3.56
CA ARG A 61 7.96 10.87 -4.49
C ARG A 61 6.63 11.65 -4.59
N PRO A 62 5.99 11.66 -5.77
CA PRO A 62 4.68 12.31 -5.95
C PRO A 62 3.63 11.69 -5.02
N ILE A 63 2.75 12.54 -4.50
CA ILE A 63 1.54 12.08 -3.80
C ILE A 63 0.48 11.70 -4.82
N HIS A 64 0.00 10.45 -4.76
CA HIS A 64 -1.02 9.94 -5.69
C HIS A 64 -2.45 10.11 -5.17
N GLY A 65 -2.62 10.60 -3.94
CA GLY A 65 -3.91 10.91 -3.35
C GLY A 65 -4.56 12.15 -3.96
N LYS A 66 -5.89 12.22 -3.88
CA LYS A 66 -6.71 13.38 -4.24
C LYS A 66 -7.42 13.90 -3.00
N SER A 67 -7.35 15.21 -2.73
CA SER A 67 -8.02 15.77 -1.57
C SER A 67 -9.52 15.53 -1.56
N MET A 68 -10.08 15.21 -0.40
CA MET A 68 -11.50 15.00 -0.15
C MET A 68 -12.23 16.28 0.27
N LEU A 69 -11.53 17.44 0.38
CA LEU A 69 -12.14 18.67 0.92
C LEU A 69 -13.39 19.12 0.16
N TYR A 70 -13.46 18.89 -1.15
CA TYR A 70 -14.63 19.20 -1.97
C TYR A 70 -15.93 18.55 -1.41
N SER A 71 -15.81 17.34 -0.84
CA SER A 71 -16.96 16.62 -0.25
C SER A 71 -17.38 17.17 1.13
N PHE A 72 -16.53 17.99 1.78
CA PHE A 72 -16.86 18.61 3.06
C PHE A 72 -17.84 19.75 2.86
N ASP A 73 -17.71 20.47 1.77
CA ASP A 73 -18.56 21.60 1.44
C ASP A 73 -19.88 21.14 0.78
N SER A 74 -19.86 20.07 -0.01
CA SER A 74 -21.03 19.51 -0.67
C SER A 74 -21.08 17.98 -0.53
N ALA A 75 -22.08 17.47 0.17
CA ALA A 75 -22.25 16.04 0.39
C ALA A 75 -22.59 15.27 -0.88
N ASP A 76 -23.13 15.94 -1.89
CA ASP A 76 -23.57 15.34 -3.17
C ASP A 76 -22.63 15.71 -4.32
N ALA A 77 -21.47 16.28 -4.05
CA ALA A 77 -20.49 16.59 -5.08
C ALA A 77 -20.05 15.29 -5.80
N PRO A 78 -19.79 15.31 -7.11
CA PRO A 78 -19.30 14.15 -7.83
C PRO A 78 -17.94 13.70 -7.30
N SER A 79 -17.65 12.40 -7.38
CA SER A 79 -16.36 11.86 -6.98
C SER A 79 -15.24 12.41 -7.86
N THR A 80 -14.12 12.81 -7.25
CA THR A 80 -12.91 13.23 -7.97
C THR A 80 -11.99 12.06 -8.29
N ARG A 81 -12.18 10.90 -7.64
CA ARG A 81 -11.42 9.68 -7.89
C ARG A 81 -12.25 8.73 -8.75
N GLU A 82 -11.83 8.57 -9.98
CA GLU A 82 -12.52 7.72 -10.96
C GLU A 82 -12.03 6.27 -10.94
N SER A 83 -10.79 6.04 -10.53
CA SER A 83 -10.20 4.70 -10.57
C SER A 83 -9.23 4.45 -9.42
N GLN A 84 -9.17 3.18 -9.00
CA GLN A 84 -8.25 2.70 -7.99
C GLN A 84 -8.01 1.20 -8.17
N TYR A 85 -6.74 0.80 -8.18
CA TYR A 85 -6.37 -0.61 -8.05
C TYR A 85 -6.24 -1.00 -6.59
N PHE A 86 -6.41 -2.28 -6.32
CA PHE A 86 -6.16 -2.91 -5.03
C PHE A 86 -5.36 -4.18 -5.26
N GLU A 87 -4.37 -4.41 -4.41
CA GLU A 87 -3.63 -5.67 -4.36
C GLU A 87 -3.28 -6.00 -2.92
N ILE A 88 -3.47 -7.25 -2.55
CA ILE A 88 -2.99 -7.80 -1.28
C ILE A 88 -2.80 -9.31 -1.42
N LEU A 89 -1.56 -9.79 -1.25
CA LEU A 89 -1.26 -11.22 -1.24
C LEU A 89 -1.76 -11.96 -2.50
N GLY A 90 -1.60 -11.34 -3.67
CA GLY A 90 -2.08 -11.85 -4.94
C GLY A 90 -3.55 -11.56 -5.26
N ASN A 91 -4.38 -11.22 -4.26
CA ASN A 91 -5.75 -10.80 -4.52
C ASN A 91 -5.75 -9.42 -5.17
N ARG A 92 -6.51 -9.26 -6.24
CA ARG A 92 -6.49 -8.06 -7.09
C ARG A 92 -7.89 -7.51 -7.28
N ALA A 93 -7.99 -6.20 -7.39
CA ALA A 93 -9.19 -5.57 -7.91
C ALA A 93 -8.87 -4.26 -8.61
N MET A 94 -9.74 -3.88 -9.55
CA MET A 94 -9.73 -2.60 -10.24
C MET A 94 -11.12 -1.97 -10.17
N TYR A 95 -11.20 -0.86 -9.46
CA TYR A 95 -12.37 0.01 -9.48
C TYR A 95 -12.23 1.03 -10.60
N HIS A 96 -13.29 1.26 -11.35
CA HIS A 96 -13.40 2.36 -12.27
C HIS A 96 -14.86 2.73 -12.50
N ASP A 97 -15.19 3.98 -12.13
CA ASP A 97 -16.47 4.61 -12.40
C ASP A 97 -17.69 3.74 -12.03
N GLY A 98 -17.75 3.32 -10.76
CA GLY A 98 -18.83 2.49 -10.24
C GLY A 98 -18.78 1.01 -10.60
N TRP A 99 -17.80 0.59 -11.39
CA TRP A 99 -17.54 -0.82 -11.69
C TRP A 99 -16.31 -1.32 -10.95
N ILE A 100 -16.34 -2.57 -10.54
CA ILE A 100 -15.18 -3.23 -9.95
C ILE A 100 -14.98 -4.61 -10.55
N ALA A 101 -13.79 -4.87 -11.06
CA ALA A 101 -13.33 -6.21 -11.37
C ALA A 101 -12.50 -6.72 -10.20
N SER A 102 -12.76 -7.93 -9.72
CA SER A 102 -12.06 -8.53 -8.58
C SER A 102 -11.58 -9.93 -8.92
N CYS A 103 -10.37 -10.27 -8.49
CA CYS A 103 -9.78 -11.59 -8.63
C CYS A 103 -9.33 -12.09 -7.27
N PHE A 104 -9.87 -13.23 -6.85
CA PHE A 104 -9.51 -13.87 -5.60
C PHE A 104 -8.46 -14.95 -5.85
N HIS A 105 -7.33 -14.83 -5.19
CA HIS A 105 -6.19 -15.75 -5.32
C HIS A 105 -6.39 -17.12 -4.62
N GLY A 106 -7.56 -17.38 -4.04
CA GLY A 106 -7.87 -18.67 -3.42
C GLY A 106 -7.36 -18.86 -2.00
N ARG A 107 -6.45 -18.03 -1.50
CA ARG A 107 -5.94 -18.14 -0.13
C ARG A 107 -6.98 -17.70 0.89
N LEU A 108 -7.38 -18.62 1.74
CA LEU A 108 -8.28 -18.32 2.85
C LEU A 108 -7.56 -17.56 3.97
N PRO A 109 -8.18 -16.55 4.59
CA PRO A 109 -7.53 -15.68 5.57
C PRO A 109 -6.95 -16.36 6.79
N TRP A 110 -7.46 -17.55 7.12
CA TRP A 110 -7.00 -18.37 8.26
C TRP A 110 -5.87 -19.34 7.92
N ILE A 111 -5.53 -19.49 6.65
CA ILE A 111 -4.40 -20.30 6.22
C ILE A 111 -3.16 -19.41 6.21
N ARG A 112 -2.38 -19.47 7.30
CA ARG A 112 -1.22 -18.57 7.48
C ARG A 112 0.06 -19.05 6.81
N PHE A 113 0.20 -20.34 6.54
CA PHE A 113 1.50 -20.95 6.24
C PHE A 113 1.54 -21.80 4.97
N ALA A 114 0.43 -22.00 4.29
CA ALA A 114 0.44 -22.64 2.99
C ALA A 114 0.80 -21.59 1.94
N GLY A 115 1.97 -21.73 1.32
CA GLY A 115 2.28 -21.05 0.07
C GLY A 115 1.33 -21.59 -1.01
N TYR A 116 0.59 -20.71 -1.65
CA TYR A 116 -0.06 -21.02 -2.91
C TYR A 116 0.87 -20.56 -4.01
N GLU A 117 1.19 -21.42 -4.95
CA GLU A 117 1.83 -20.98 -6.17
C GLU A 117 0.85 -20.07 -6.90
N PHE A 118 1.36 -18.95 -7.36
CA PHE A 118 0.57 -17.99 -8.11
C PHE A 118 0.44 -18.55 -9.53
N ASP A 119 -0.68 -19.17 -9.84
CA ASP A 119 -1.06 -19.54 -11.19
C ASP A 119 -2.03 -18.51 -11.75
N GLY A 120 -1.49 -17.53 -12.48
CA GLY A 120 -2.26 -16.44 -13.05
C GLY A 120 -3.22 -16.85 -14.17
N GLU A 121 -3.10 -18.08 -14.69
CA GLU A 121 -3.94 -18.57 -15.79
C GLU A 121 -5.25 -19.19 -15.30
N GLU A 122 -5.25 -19.76 -14.08
CA GLU A 122 -6.46 -20.38 -13.50
C GLU A 122 -7.33 -19.39 -12.70
N GLU A 123 -6.86 -18.16 -12.45
CA GLU A 123 -7.57 -17.22 -11.62
C GLU A 123 -8.73 -16.55 -12.34
N ARG A 124 -9.93 -16.77 -11.82
CA ARG A 124 -11.15 -16.17 -12.35
C ARG A 124 -11.32 -14.73 -11.85
N TRP A 125 -11.54 -13.82 -12.78
CA TRP A 125 -12.00 -12.48 -12.51
C TRP A 125 -13.53 -12.42 -12.50
N GLU A 126 -14.06 -11.69 -11.51
CA GLU A 126 -15.47 -11.38 -11.33
C GLU A 126 -15.70 -9.89 -11.62
N LEU A 127 -16.90 -9.52 -12.06
CA LEU A 127 -17.25 -8.14 -12.40
C LEU A 127 -18.54 -7.71 -11.70
N TYR A 128 -18.53 -6.52 -11.10
CA TYR A 128 -19.68 -5.99 -10.39
C TYR A 128 -19.94 -4.53 -10.69
N ASN A 129 -21.23 -4.15 -10.82
CA ASN A 129 -21.66 -2.75 -10.79
C ASN A 129 -22.04 -2.38 -9.36
N ILE A 130 -21.15 -1.71 -8.64
CA ILE A 130 -21.31 -1.43 -7.23
C ILE A 130 -22.29 -0.30 -6.92
N ASN A 131 -22.75 0.43 -7.92
CA ASN A 131 -23.85 1.40 -7.76
C ASN A 131 -25.20 0.70 -7.63
N GLU A 132 -25.35 -0.48 -8.21
CA GLU A 132 -26.58 -1.29 -8.23
C GLU A 132 -26.49 -2.48 -7.28
N ASP A 133 -25.31 -3.13 -7.24
CA ASP A 133 -25.03 -4.28 -6.38
C ASP A 133 -23.88 -4.00 -5.41
N PHE A 134 -24.20 -3.27 -4.37
CA PHE A 134 -23.25 -2.98 -3.29
C PHE A 134 -22.66 -4.22 -2.60
N SER A 135 -23.41 -5.32 -2.56
CA SER A 135 -23.02 -6.57 -1.90
C SER A 135 -22.13 -7.46 -2.76
N GLN A 136 -21.97 -7.15 -4.04
CA GLN A 136 -21.25 -7.98 -5.00
C GLN A 136 -21.81 -9.42 -5.02
N SER A 137 -23.13 -9.55 -5.13
CA SER A 137 -23.84 -10.83 -5.15
C SER A 137 -24.06 -11.37 -6.54
N ASN A 138 -24.05 -10.49 -7.57
CA ASN A 138 -24.32 -10.82 -8.96
C ASN A 138 -23.07 -10.58 -9.80
N ASP A 139 -22.34 -11.67 -10.13
CA ASP A 139 -21.20 -11.59 -11.04
C ASP A 139 -21.68 -11.32 -12.47
N LEU A 140 -21.24 -10.20 -13.02
CA LEU A 140 -21.59 -9.72 -14.36
C LEU A 140 -20.50 -10.00 -15.40
N ALA A 141 -19.49 -10.79 -15.08
CA ALA A 141 -18.35 -11.06 -15.95
C ALA A 141 -18.77 -11.64 -17.31
N ASP A 142 -19.68 -12.62 -17.29
CA ASP A 142 -20.17 -13.27 -18.51
C ASP A 142 -21.13 -12.36 -19.32
N LEU A 143 -21.80 -11.42 -18.66
CA LEU A 143 -22.74 -10.49 -19.30
C LEU A 143 -22.03 -9.30 -19.96
N TYR A 144 -20.91 -8.86 -19.38
CA TYR A 144 -20.13 -7.70 -19.85
C TYR A 144 -18.64 -8.04 -20.02
N PRO A 145 -18.27 -9.00 -20.88
CA PRO A 145 -16.89 -9.48 -21.04
C PRO A 145 -15.93 -8.38 -21.50
N GLU A 146 -16.37 -7.48 -22.37
CA GLU A 146 -15.52 -6.37 -22.84
C GLU A 146 -15.20 -5.38 -21.71
N LYS A 147 -16.16 -5.13 -20.82
CA LYS A 147 -15.96 -4.28 -19.64
C LYS A 147 -14.96 -4.92 -18.70
N LEU A 148 -15.08 -6.22 -18.44
CA LEU A 148 -14.14 -6.98 -17.63
C LEU A 148 -12.72 -6.88 -18.19
N VAL A 149 -12.53 -7.16 -19.48
CA VAL A 149 -11.22 -7.08 -20.15
C VAL A 149 -10.64 -5.66 -20.05
N SER A 150 -11.48 -4.63 -20.20
CA SER A 150 -11.05 -3.24 -20.05
C SER A 150 -10.52 -2.94 -18.64
N LEU A 151 -11.19 -3.43 -17.60
CA LEU A 151 -10.77 -3.23 -16.21
C LEU A 151 -9.50 -4.04 -15.86
N ILE A 152 -9.36 -5.26 -16.35
CA ILE A 152 -8.13 -6.05 -16.20
C ILE A 152 -6.95 -5.33 -16.83
N LYS A 153 -7.11 -4.85 -18.06
CA LYS A 153 -6.07 -4.07 -18.74
C LYS A 153 -5.69 -2.79 -17.96
N LYS A 154 -6.68 -2.14 -17.37
CA LYS A 154 -6.45 -0.95 -16.54
C LYS A 154 -5.70 -1.32 -15.25
N PHE A 155 -6.04 -2.44 -14.62
CA PHE A 155 -5.26 -2.97 -13.50
C PHE A 155 -3.80 -3.17 -13.87
N ASP A 156 -3.51 -3.83 -14.99
CA ASP A 156 -2.15 -4.09 -15.44
C ASP A 156 -1.35 -2.81 -15.71
N GLN A 157 -2.01 -1.78 -16.26
CA GLN A 157 -1.40 -0.47 -16.48
C GLN A 157 -1.02 0.20 -15.15
N GLU A 158 -1.93 0.22 -14.18
CA GLU A 158 -1.68 0.77 -12.85
C GLU A 158 -0.64 -0.07 -12.09
N ALA A 159 -0.71 -1.39 -12.17
CA ALA A 159 0.23 -2.31 -11.53
C ALA A 159 1.67 -2.12 -12.03
N LYS A 160 1.86 -1.89 -13.32
CA LYS A 160 3.17 -1.56 -13.91
C LYS A 160 3.65 -0.19 -13.47
N LYS A 161 2.77 0.81 -13.49
CA LYS A 161 3.08 2.19 -13.10
C LYS A 161 3.52 2.31 -11.64
N TYR A 162 2.89 1.55 -10.75
CA TYR A 162 3.13 1.60 -9.31
C TYR A 162 4.01 0.45 -8.79
N GLU A 163 4.67 -0.28 -9.68
CA GLU A 163 5.63 -1.34 -9.32
C GLU A 163 5.01 -2.44 -8.43
N VAL A 164 3.73 -2.79 -8.71
CA VAL A 164 3.01 -3.84 -7.98
C VAL A 164 3.51 -5.23 -8.36
N TYR A 165 3.97 -5.39 -9.60
CA TYR A 165 4.53 -6.65 -10.08
C TYR A 165 5.99 -6.86 -9.65
N PRO A 166 6.42 -8.11 -9.39
CA PRO A 166 5.65 -9.35 -9.48
C PRO A 166 4.70 -9.50 -8.30
N LEU A 167 3.51 -10.06 -8.56
CA LEU A 167 2.55 -10.39 -7.50
C LEU A 167 3.13 -11.51 -6.63
N ARG A 168 2.89 -11.44 -5.32
CA ARG A 168 3.39 -12.44 -4.39
C ARG A 168 2.38 -12.73 -3.29
N ASP A 169 2.22 -14.00 -2.97
CA ASP A 169 1.61 -14.40 -1.71
C ASP A 169 2.63 -14.27 -0.57
N ALA A 170 2.27 -13.59 0.51
CA ALA A 170 3.15 -13.37 1.67
C ALA A 170 3.51 -14.66 2.44
N GLY A 171 2.97 -15.80 2.07
CA GLY A 171 3.37 -17.11 2.61
C GLY A 171 4.87 -17.35 2.50
N SER A 172 5.50 -16.88 1.42
CA SER A 172 6.92 -16.99 1.16
C SER A 172 7.81 -16.06 2.01
N ARG A 173 7.29 -14.93 2.51
CA ARG A 173 8.10 -13.95 3.25
C ARG A 173 8.51 -14.36 4.65
N ARG A 174 7.79 -15.29 5.30
CA ARG A 174 8.10 -15.72 6.67
C ARG A 174 9.06 -16.91 6.76
N GLY A 175 9.29 -17.59 5.66
CA GLY A 175 10.19 -18.75 5.56
C GLY A 175 11.60 -18.45 5.06
N GLY A 176 11.98 -17.17 4.92
CA GLY A 176 13.30 -16.82 4.39
C GLY A 176 13.39 -17.06 2.89
N ASP A 177 12.39 -16.60 2.12
CA ASP A 177 12.48 -16.59 0.66
C ASP A 177 13.60 -15.64 0.23
N TYR A 178 14.78 -16.20 0.08
CA TYR A 178 15.99 -15.54 -0.42
C TYR A 178 15.92 -15.26 -1.92
N SER A 179 14.82 -15.59 -2.60
CA SER A 179 14.64 -15.31 -4.04
C SER A 179 14.34 -13.84 -4.32
N VAL A 180 14.00 -13.06 -3.28
CA VAL A 180 13.82 -11.60 -3.42
C VAL A 180 15.18 -10.94 -3.36
N PRO A 181 15.63 -10.26 -4.42
CA PRO A 181 16.88 -9.51 -4.37
C PRO A 181 16.86 -8.55 -3.18
N HIS A 182 17.87 -8.62 -2.34
CA HIS A 182 18.06 -7.67 -1.27
C HIS A 182 18.53 -6.34 -1.88
N SER A 183 18.08 -5.21 -1.36
CA SER A 183 18.43 -3.89 -1.91
C SER A 183 19.93 -3.61 -1.94
N LEU A 184 20.70 -4.35 -1.15
CA LEU A 184 22.16 -4.24 -1.06
C LEU A 184 22.88 -5.50 -1.57
N ASP A 185 22.20 -6.37 -2.33
CA ASP A 185 22.87 -7.51 -2.97
C ASP A 185 23.95 -7.02 -3.91
N GLY A 186 25.13 -7.64 -3.79
CA GLY A 186 26.32 -7.26 -4.55
C GLY A 186 27.15 -6.11 -3.94
N TYR A 187 26.71 -5.53 -2.82
CA TYR A 187 27.52 -4.57 -2.07
C TYR A 187 28.32 -5.30 -0.98
N ASP A 188 29.62 -5.08 -0.96
CA ASP A 188 30.53 -5.57 0.08
C ASP A 188 30.83 -4.52 1.15
N ARG A 189 30.43 -3.27 0.90
CA ARG A 189 30.66 -2.13 1.79
C ARG A 189 29.51 -1.14 1.74
N VAL A 190 29.01 -0.76 2.91
CA VAL A 190 27.97 0.26 3.06
C VAL A 190 28.37 1.23 4.16
N ALA A 191 28.15 2.52 3.94
CA ALA A 191 28.35 3.56 4.94
C ALA A 191 27.03 4.02 5.51
N TYR A 192 26.94 4.02 6.83
CA TYR A 192 25.79 4.55 7.57
C TYR A 192 26.21 5.84 8.31
N ASN A 193 25.25 6.66 8.66
CA ASN A 193 25.44 7.87 9.45
C ASN A 193 24.38 7.95 10.56
N ASP A 194 24.39 8.98 11.36
CA ASP A 194 23.49 9.22 12.49
C ASP A 194 21.99 9.27 12.12
N LYS A 195 21.66 9.41 10.84
CA LYS A 195 20.28 9.41 10.33
C LYS A 195 19.73 8.01 10.05
N HIS A 196 20.59 7.00 9.99
CA HIS A 196 20.22 5.60 9.77
C HIS A 196 19.85 4.95 11.12
N PHE A 197 18.58 5.02 11.44
CA PHE A 197 18.03 4.55 12.71
C PHE A 197 16.88 3.58 12.47
N ARG A 198 16.87 2.47 13.24
CA ARG A 198 15.85 1.40 13.14
C ARG A 198 15.62 0.89 11.72
N MET A 199 16.69 0.68 10.99
CA MET A 199 16.60 0.17 9.63
C MET A 199 16.12 -1.28 9.63
N PRO A 200 15.16 -1.64 8.78
CA PRO A 200 14.70 -3.01 8.67
C PRO A 200 15.79 -3.89 8.01
N GLU A 201 15.79 -5.17 8.35
CA GLU A 201 16.80 -6.14 7.91
C GLU A 201 17.03 -6.15 6.39
N PHE A 202 15.98 -6.03 5.60
CA PHE A 202 16.07 -6.04 4.13
C PHE A 202 16.65 -4.75 3.52
N SER A 203 16.92 -3.73 4.32
CA SER A 203 17.52 -2.46 3.87
C SER A 203 18.94 -2.23 4.41
N VAL A 204 19.51 -3.22 5.10
CA VAL A 204 20.88 -3.19 5.61
C VAL A 204 21.69 -4.31 5.01
N LEU A 205 23.02 -4.21 5.08
CA LEU A 205 23.91 -5.27 4.61
C LEU A 205 23.59 -6.57 5.36
N ASN A 206 23.48 -7.68 4.64
CA ASN A 206 23.23 -8.98 5.27
C ASN A 206 24.52 -9.50 5.92
N LEU A 207 24.57 -9.42 7.25
CA LEU A 207 25.73 -9.86 8.05
C LEU A 207 25.56 -11.26 8.65
N LYS A 208 24.53 -12.01 8.24
CA LYS A 208 24.27 -13.35 8.80
C LYS A 208 25.28 -14.36 8.26
N ASN A 209 25.91 -15.04 9.19
CA ASN A 209 26.85 -16.14 8.89
C ASN A 209 28.00 -15.74 7.94
N VAL A 210 28.45 -14.49 8.04
CA VAL A 210 29.61 -13.97 7.29
C VAL A 210 30.54 -13.22 8.23
N SER A 211 31.85 -13.22 7.93
CA SER A 211 32.80 -12.37 8.64
C SER A 211 32.69 -10.93 8.15
N TYR A 212 32.67 -9.97 9.06
CA TYR A 212 32.58 -8.56 8.70
C TYR A 212 33.39 -7.67 9.63
N ASN A 213 33.68 -6.47 9.20
CA ASN A 213 34.32 -5.42 9.99
C ASN A 213 33.40 -4.22 10.12
N VAL A 214 33.36 -3.61 11.30
CA VAL A 214 32.69 -2.33 11.54
C VAL A 214 33.76 -1.27 11.81
N LEU A 215 33.80 -0.24 10.99
CA LEU A 215 34.65 0.92 11.17
C LEU A 215 33.77 2.11 11.52
N ALA A 216 33.96 2.70 12.70
CA ALA A 216 33.21 3.86 13.14
C ALA A 216 34.13 5.07 13.26
N LYS A 217 33.76 6.19 12.58
CA LYS A 217 34.34 7.51 12.88
C LYS A 217 33.44 8.21 13.88
N ILE A 218 33.94 8.42 15.07
CA ILE A 218 33.21 9.05 16.16
C ILE A 218 33.87 10.39 16.54
N GLU A 219 33.03 11.33 16.95
CA GLU A 219 33.47 12.61 17.54
C GLU A 219 32.99 12.64 18.99
N LEU A 220 33.95 12.71 19.91
CA LEU A 220 33.65 12.73 21.34
C LEU A 220 33.44 14.18 21.81
N ARG A 221 32.38 14.42 22.54
CA ARG A 221 32.13 15.70 23.22
C ARG A 221 32.69 15.67 24.64
N GLU A 222 33.08 16.82 25.15
CA GLU A 222 33.73 16.90 26.48
C GLU A 222 32.86 16.41 27.65
N THR A 223 31.54 16.36 27.49
CA THR A 223 30.60 16.14 28.61
C THR A 223 29.78 14.86 28.55
N GLU A 224 29.66 14.18 27.40
CA GLU A 224 28.87 12.95 27.27
C GLU A 224 29.50 11.99 26.23
N ASN A 225 30.17 10.96 26.72
CA ASN A 225 30.91 10.00 25.91
C ASN A 225 30.34 8.57 26.00
N SER A 226 29.02 8.44 26.12
CA SER A 226 28.35 7.12 26.12
C SER A 226 27.31 7.01 25.04
N GLY A 227 27.22 5.85 24.39
CA GLY A 227 26.23 5.61 23.34
C GLY A 227 26.48 4.29 22.63
N VAL A 228 25.48 3.88 21.81
CA VAL A 228 25.57 2.69 20.98
C VAL A 228 26.07 3.11 19.59
N ILE A 229 27.20 2.56 19.18
CA ILE A 229 27.78 2.78 17.85
C ILE A 229 26.99 1.99 16.80
N ALA A 230 26.74 0.72 17.07
CA ALA A 230 25.94 -0.15 16.22
C ALA A 230 25.32 -1.27 17.04
N CYS A 231 24.10 -1.65 16.70
CA CYS A 231 23.49 -2.85 17.26
C CYS A 231 22.67 -3.54 16.15
N GLN A 232 22.62 -4.85 16.24
CA GLN A 232 21.78 -5.69 15.40
C GLN A 232 20.98 -6.60 16.31
N GLY A 233 19.67 -6.71 16.06
CA GLY A 233 18.79 -7.57 16.81
C GLY A 233 17.36 -7.48 16.28
N GLY A 234 16.56 -8.49 16.54
CA GLY A 234 15.15 -8.54 16.15
C GLY A 234 14.22 -8.36 17.35
N ALA A 235 12.98 -7.98 17.08
CA ALA A 235 11.93 -7.90 18.10
C ALA A 235 11.58 -9.26 18.75
N MET A 236 11.96 -10.36 18.09
CA MET A 236 11.61 -11.74 18.48
C MET A 236 12.82 -12.60 18.81
N ALA A 237 14.01 -12.18 18.47
CA ALA A 237 15.27 -12.86 18.76
C ALA A 237 16.40 -11.83 18.77
N GLY A 238 17.18 -11.82 19.83
CA GLY A 238 18.40 -11.02 19.96
C GLY A 238 19.57 -11.66 19.30
#